data_0e9b1412720fcbdf49e6dbfe3118267e
#
_entry.id   0e9b1412720fcbdf49e6dbfe3118267e
#
_cell.length_a   1.000
_cell.length_b   1.000
_cell.length_c   1.000
_cell.angle_alpha   90.00
_cell.angle_beta   90.00
_cell.angle_gamma   90.00
#
_symmetry.space_group_name_H-M   'P 1'
#
loop_
_entity.id
_entity.type
_entity.pdbx_description
1 polymer ?
#
loop_
_entity_poly.entity_id
_entity_poly.type
_entity_poly.pdbx_seq_one_letter_code
_entity_poly.pdbx_strand_id
1 'polypeptide(L)'
;MDTVQISFGVVVTLVIVALLFDFMNGFHDAANSIATIVSTRVLKPHQAVIWAAAFNFLAYFLFELKVAGTIGKGTIDPSIVDHYIIFGALVGAIIWNVITWYYGIPSSSSHALVGGLVGAAIAKAGIGGLISSGVLKIIAFIFIAPLLGFLIGGALMVIVSWICRDMAPRKVDKHFRRFQLLSAAAYSLGHGGNDAQKTIGIIWMLLIAAGMSTSQDHIPSWVVFSCYSAMGLGTMFGGWRIVKTMGNRITKLNQPRGFCANSGGAITLFMATALGVPVSTTHTITGAIAGVGSTRGARRVRWGVAGGIVWAWILTIPCSAAMAAIAWYLGRLIL
;
A
#
# COMPACT_ATOMS: atom_id res chain seq x y z
N MET A 1 -30.26 -19.39 12.19
CA MET A 1 -29.81 -18.30 11.31
C MET A 1 -29.61 -18.95 9.95
N ASP A 2 -30.49 -18.67 9.02
CA ASP A 2 -30.38 -19.17 7.65
C ASP A 2 -29.08 -18.62 7.06
N THR A 3 -28.13 -19.50 6.79
CA THR A 3 -26.93 -19.17 6.05
C THR A 3 -27.37 -18.82 4.64
N VAL A 4 -27.52 -17.53 4.35
CA VAL A 4 -27.79 -17.06 2.98
C VAL A 4 -26.62 -17.56 2.14
N GLN A 5 -26.88 -18.61 1.34
CA GLN A 5 -25.87 -19.12 0.41
C GLN A 5 -25.55 -18.00 -0.60
N ILE A 6 -24.33 -17.50 -0.56
CA ILE A 6 -23.86 -16.49 -1.51
C ILE A 6 -23.84 -17.15 -2.90
N SER A 7 -24.61 -16.59 -3.84
CA SER A 7 -24.65 -17.16 -5.20
C SER A 7 -23.28 -17.06 -5.87
N PHE A 8 -22.95 -18.03 -6.71
CA PHE A 8 -21.68 -18.04 -7.46
C PHE A 8 -21.46 -16.77 -8.28
N GLY A 9 -22.54 -16.23 -8.87
CA GLY A 9 -22.49 -14.97 -9.64
C GLY A 9 -22.07 -13.77 -8.78
N VAL A 10 -22.54 -13.69 -7.53
CA VAL A 10 -22.16 -12.64 -6.58
C VAL A 10 -20.68 -12.78 -6.19
N VAL A 11 -20.21 -14.00 -5.94
CA VAL A 11 -18.80 -14.26 -5.63
C VAL A 11 -17.90 -13.80 -6.79
N VAL A 12 -18.22 -14.19 -8.02
CA VAL A 12 -17.46 -13.80 -9.22
C VAL A 12 -17.44 -12.28 -9.38
N THR A 13 -18.59 -11.63 -9.20
CA THR A 13 -18.69 -10.16 -9.30
C THR A 13 -17.80 -9.48 -8.26
N LEU A 14 -17.84 -9.92 -7.00
CA LEU A 14 -17.03 -9.34 -5.93
C LEU A 14 -15.52 -9.62 -6.11
N VAL A 15 -15.15 -10.77 -6.67
CA VAL A 15 -13.75 -11.03 -7.06
C VAL A 15 -13.29 -10.06 -8.13
N ILE A 16 -14.13 -9.79 -9.14
CA ILE A 16 -13.81 -8.78 -10.18
C ILE A 16 -13.65 -7.39 -9.55
N VAL A 17 -14.54 -6.99 -8.64
CA VAL A 17 -14.44 -5.70 -7.93
C VAL A 17 -13.18 -5.64 -7.05
N ALA A 18 -12.81 -6.74 -6.41
CA ALA A 18 -11.57 -6.83 -5.62
C ALA A 18 -10.32 -6.70 -6.51
N LEU A 19 -10.30 -7.35 -7.67
CA LEU A 19 -9.22 -7.19 -8.65
C LEU A 19 -9.17 -5.79 -9.25
N LEU A 20 -10.33 -5.14 -9.45
CA LEU A 20 -10.40 -3.74 -9.85
C LEU A 20 -9.82 -2.82 -8.76
N PHE A 21 -10.14 -3.08 -7.49
CA PHE A 21 -9.51 -2.38 -6.37
C PHE A 21 -7.99 -2.56 -6.39
N ASP A 22 -7.50 -3.78 -6.62
CA ASP A 22 -6.06 -4.07 -6.62
C ASP A 22 -5.34 -3.41 -7.81
N PHE A 23 -5.98 -3.37 -8.98
CA PHE A 23 -5.53 -2.57 -10.12
C PHE A 23 -5.47 -1.07 -9.76
N MET A 24 -6.52 -0.54 -9.12
CA MET A 24 -6.55 0.85 -8.63
C MET A 24 -5.48 1.12 -7.58
N ASN A 25 -5.20 0.16 -6.69
CA ASN A 25 -4.11 0.21 -5.73
C ASN A 25 -2.76 0.32 -6.45
N GLY A 26 -2.47 -0.57 -7.39
CA GLY A 26 -1.25 -0.51 -8.20
C GLY A 26 -1.11 0.81 -8.97
N PHE A 27 -2.20 1.32 -9.53
CA PHE A 27 -2.25 2.59 -10.25
C PHE A 27 -2.04 3.80 -9.34
N HIS A 28 -2.75 3.87 -8.22
CA HIS A 28 -2.65 4.96 -7.25
C HIS A 28 -1.27 5.00 -6.62
N ASP A 29 -0.77 3.84 -6.18
CA ASP A 29 0.44 3.70 -5.41
C ASP A 29 1.70 3.47 -6.26
N ALA A 30 1.57 3.45 -7.61
CA ALA A 30 2.72 3.48 -8.52
C ALA A 30 3.73 4.59 -8.15
N ALA A 31 3.22 5.73 -7.66
CA ALA A 31 4.04 6.85 -7.21
C ALA A 31 5.04 6.46 -6.11
N ASN A 32 4.68 5.54 -5.23
CA ASN A 32 5.54 5.08 -4.13
C ASN A 32 6.82 4.43 -4.66
N SER A 33 6.69 3.65 -5.73
CA SER A 33 7.80 2.94 -6.37
C SER A 33 8.61 3.81 -7.32
N ILE A 34 7.98 4.76 -8.02
CA ILE A 34 8.64 5.47 -9.14
C ILE A 34 9.00 6.93 -8.86
N ALA A 35 8.41 7.58 -7.83
CA ALA A 35 8.60 9.02 -7.61
C ALA A 35 10.09 9.39 -7.42
N THR A 36 10.85 8.59 -6.70
CA THR A 36 12.28 8.83 -6.47
C THR A 36 13.10 8.68 -7.74
N ILE A 37 12.88 7.61 -8.53
CA ILE A 37 13.66 7.26 -9.70
C ILE A 37 13.36 8.18 -10.90
N VAL A 38 12.12 8.68 -10.99
CA VAL A 38 11.71 9.65 -12.01
C VAL A 38 12.23 11.06 -11.65
N SER A 39 12.10 11.47 -10.38
CA SER A 39 12.56 12.80 -9.94
C SER A 39 14.07 12.97 -10.03
N THR A 40 14.83 11.90 -9.83
CA THR A 40 16.30 11.89 -10.00
C THR A 40 16.74 11.67 -11.45
N ARG A 41 15.80 11.46 -12.37
CA ARG A 41 16.03 11.20 -13.80
C ARG A 41 16.92 9.97 -14.07
N VAL A 42 16.82 8.95 -13.24
CA VAL A 42 17.51 7.67 -13.45
C VAL A 42 16.85 6.88 -14.57
N LEU A 43 15.52 6.83 -14.57
CA LEU A 43 14.69 6.28 -15.66
C LEU A 43 13.73 7.35 -16.20
N LYS A 44 13.36 7.18 -17.47
CA LYS A 44 12.23 7.91 -18.06
C LYS A 44 10.91 7.42 -17.44
N PRO A 45 9.85 8.25 -17.39
CA PRO A 45 8.58 7.88 -16.73
C PRO A 45 8.04 6.51 -17.15
N HIS A 46 7.94 6.23 -18.47
CA HIS A 46 7.44 4.94 -18.97
C HIS A 46 8.33 3.76 -18.61
N GLN A 47 9.65 3.94 -18.55
CA GLN A 47 10.58 2.90 -18.13
C GLN A 47 10.44 2.61 -16.62
N ALA A 48 10.20 3.66 -15.83
CA ALA A 48 10.04 3.53 -14.38
C ALA A 48 8.80 2.73 -14.01
N VAL A 49 7.66 2.93 -14.68
CA VAL A 49 6.43 2.16 -14.42
C VAL A 49 6.59 0.69 -14.84
N ILE A 50 7.22 0.40 -15.98
CA ILE A 50 7.49 -0.97 -16.40
C ILE A 50 8.42 -1.67 -15.40
N TRP A 51 9.48 -0.97 -14.96
CA TRP A 51 10.40 -1.47 -13.94
C TRP A 51 9.67 -1.81 -12.64
N ALA A 52 8.89 -0.86 -12.12
CA ALA A 52 8.14 -1.05 -10.89
C ALA A 52 7.09 -2.16 -11.01
N ALA A 53 6.35 -2.21 -12.10
CA ALA A 53 5.34 -3.23 -12.36
C ALA A 53 5.93 -4.64 -12.40
N ALA A 54 7.08 -4.81 -13.08
CA ALA A 54 7.77 -6.09 -13.14
C ALA A 54 8.16 -6.58 -11.74
N PHE A 55 8.73 -5.72 -10.89
CA PHE A 55 9.14 -6.10 -9.54
C PHE A 55 7.96 -6.24 -8.57
N ASN A 56 6.88 -5.46 -8.74
CA ASN A 56 5.63 -5.68 -8.00
C ASN A 56 5.07 -7.09 -8.30
N PHE A 57 5.05 -7.50 -9.56
CA PHE A 57 4.61 -8.85 -9.94
C PHE A 57 5.56 -9.95 -9.45
N LEU A 58 6.89 -9.75 -9.57
CA LEU A 58 7.89 -10.72 -9.14
C LEU A 58 7.85 -10.99 -7.62
N ALA A 59 7.25 -10.11 -6.84
CA ALA A 59 7.00 -10.33 -5.41
C ALA A 59 6.18 -11.60 -5.13
N TYR A 60 5.36 -12.05 -6.09
CA TYR A 60 4.64 -13.33 -6.06
C TYR A 60 5.53 -14.52 -5.68
N PHE A 61 6.78 -14.53 -6.13
CA PHE A 61 7.71 -15.66 -5.93
C PHE A 61 8.51 -15.56 -4.63
N LEU A 62 8.45 -14.44 -3.90
CA LEU A 62 9.38 -14.14 -2.82
C LEU A 62 8.76 -14.12 -1.43
N PHE A 63 7.47 -13.81 -1.33
CA PHE A 63 6.85 -13.55 -0.03
C PHE A 63 5.82 -14.63 0.34
N GLU A 64 5.86 -15.05 1.60
CA GLU A 64 4.80 -15.81 2.23
C GLU A 64 3.54 -14.95 2.44
N LEU A 65 2.36 -15.56 2.43
CA LEU A 65 1.06 -14.86 2.49
C LEU A 65 0.64 -14.48 3.93
N LYS A 66 1.60 -14.02 4.76
CA LYS A 66 1.33 -13.66 6.17
C LYS A 66 0.43 -12.43 6.31
N VAL A 67 0.62 -11.43 5.42
CA VAL A 67 -0.22 -10.22 5.42
C VAL A 67 -1.65 -10.54 5.00
N ALA A 68 -1.83 -11.43 4.01
CA ALA A 68 -3.15 -11.90 3.60
C ALA A 68 -3.88 -12.58 4.77
N GLY A 69 -3.18 -13.40 5.55
CA GLY A 69 -3.72 -14.01 6.76
C GLY A 69 -4.18 -12.98 7.81
N THR A 70 -3.41 -11.91 8.02
CA THR A 70 -3.77 -10.84 8.96
C THR A 70 -5.02 -10.08 8.50
N ILE A 71 -5.16 -9.77 7.23
CA ILE A 71 -6.36 -9.12 6.69
C ILE A 71 -7.55 -10.08 6.73
N GLY A 72 -7.39 -11.30 6.27
CA GLY A 72 -8.48 -12.26 6.12
C GLY A 72 -9.08 -12.78 7.44
N LYS A 73 -8.30 -12.79 8.53
CA LYS A 73 -8.72 -13.38 9.81
C LYS A 73 -8.48 -12.49 11.03
N GLY A 74 -7.72 -11.39 10.87
CA GLY A 74 -7.22 -10.62 12.01
C GLY A 74 -7.81 -9.22 12.17
N THR A 75 -8.72 -8.78 11.29
CA THR A 75 -9.24 -7.40 11.30
C THR A 75 -10.69 -7.34 11.77
N ILE A 76 -11.54 -8.21 11.28
CA ILE A 76 -12.95 -8.32 11.65
C ILE A 76 -13.28 -9.77 11.99
N ASP A 77 -14.33 -9.98 12.79
CA ASP A 77 -14.79 -11.31 13.15
C ASP A 77 -15.25 -12.06 11.89
N PRO A 78 -14.64 -13.22 11.56
CA PRO A 78 -15.04 -14.00 10.39
C PRO A 78 -16.52 -14.41 10.38
N SER A 79 -17.14 -14.54 11.55
CA SER A 79 -18.55 -14.95 11.68
C SER A 79 -19.56 -13.91 11.16
N ILE A 80 -19.16 -12.63 11.11
CA ILE A 80 -20.03 -11.57 10.58
C ILE A 80 -19.83 -11.31 9.09
N VAL A 81 -18.80 -11.89 8.47
CA VAL A 81 -18.45 -11.61 7.08
C VAL A 81 -19.53 -12.12 6.14
N ASP A 82 -20.02 -11.25 5.28
CA ASP A 82 -20.90 -11.57 4.16
C ASP A 82 -20.49 -10.78 2.91
N HIS A 83 -21.22 -11.00 1.83
CA HIS A 83 -20.97 -10.32 0.56
C HIS A 83 -21.21 -8.80 0.65
N TYR A 84 -22.12 -8.32 1.52
CA TYR A 84 -22.38 -6.88 1.70
C TYR A 84 -21.20 -6.17 2.40
N ILE A 85 -20.58 -6.82 3.38
CA ILE A 85 -19.36 -6.26 4.03
C ILE A 85 -18.25 -6.14 2.99
N ILE A 86 -18.00 -7.19 2.19
CA ILE A 86 -16.97 -7.18 1.16
C ILE A 86 -17.25 -6.12 0.09
N PHE A 87 -18.52 -6.04 -0.37
CA PHE A 87 -18.95 -5.01 -1.31
C PHE A 87 -18.73 -3.60 -0.76
N GLY A 88 -19.24 -3.32 0.45
CA GLY A 88 -19.08 -2.02 1.10
C GLY A 88 -17.62 -1.62 1.28
N ALA A 89 -16.78 -2.55 1.76
CA ALA A 89 -15.36 -2.31 1.97
C ALA A 89 -14.63 -1.94 0.66
N LEU A 90 -14.85 -2.71 -0.40
CA LEU A 90 -14.23 -2.49 -1.70
C LEU A 90 -14.70 -1.18 -2.35
N VAL A 91 -16.00 -0.93 -2.37
CA VAL A 91 -16.57 0.28 -2.96
C VAL A 91 -16.11 1.53 -2.21
N GLY A 92 -16.15 1.51 -0.87
CA GLY A 92 -15.67 2.63 -0.05
C GLY A 92 -14.19 2.93 -0.30
N ALA A 93 -13.35 1.90 -0.38
CA ALA A 93 -11.93 2.04 -0.66
C ALA A 93 -11.65 2.56 -2.09
N ILE A 94 -12.37 2.05 -3.10
CA ILE A 94 -12.26 2.50 -4.50
C ILE A 94 -12.65 3.99 -4.61
N ILE A 95 -13.78 4.38 -4.05
CA ILE A 95 -14.24 5.79 -4.09
C ILE A 95 -13.20 6.70 -3.46
N TRP A 96 -12.66 6.35 -2.27
CA TRP A 96 -11.63 7.14 -1.62
C TRP A 96 -10.36 7.24 -2.45
N ASN A 97 -9.90 6.13 -3.04
CA ASN A 97 -8.73 6.11 -3.91
C ASN A 97 -8.92 6.99 -5.16
N VAL A 98 -10.12 6.98 -5.77
CA VAL A 98 -10.45 7.85 -6.92
C VAL A 98 -10.39 9.32 -6.51
N ILE A 99 -10.99 9.69 -5.37
CA ILE A 99 -10.99 11.07 -4.86
C ILE A 99 -9.55 11.53 -4.62
N THR A 100 -8.76 10.77 -3.88
CA THR A 100 -7.39 11.17 -3.53
C THR A 100 -6.46 11.19 -4.75
N TRP A 101 -6.63 10.28 -5.69
CA TRP A 101 -5.93 10.32 -6.97
C TRP A 101 -6.30 11.57 -7.79
N TYR A 102 -7.59 11.91 -7.87
CA TYR A 102 -8.06 13.07 -8.62
C TYR A 102 -7.42 14.37 -8.13
N TYR A 103 -7.30 14.54 -6.81
CA TYR A 103 -6.65 15.69 -6.19
C TYR A 103 -5.12 15.58 -6.09
N GLY A 104 -4.52 14.43 -6.47
CA GLY A 104 -3.08 14.17 -6.37
C GLY A 104 -2.58 14.12 -4.93
N ILE A 105 -3.43 13.66 -4.02
CA ILE A 105 -3.14 13.52 -2.59
C ILE A 105 -2.52 12.13 -2.36
N PRO A 106 -1.28 12.01 -1.86
CA PRO A 106 -0.65 10.74 -1.55
C PRO A 106 -1.25 10.16 -0.26
N SER A 107 -2.42 9.54 -0.39
CA SER A 107 -3.08 8.76 0.65
C SER A 107 -2.62 7.30 0.61
N SER A 108 -3.16 6.47 1.49
CA SER A 108 -2.84 5.05 1.55
C SER A 108 -4.03 4.21 1.08
N SER A 109 -3.88 3.52 -0.04
CA SER A 109 -4.87 2.55 -0.54
C SER A 109 -5.10 1.42 0.47
N SER A 110 -4.06 1.03 1.20
CA SER A 110 -4.14 0.03 2.27
C SER A 110 -5.03 0.49 3.43
N HIS A 111 -4.86 1.73 3.87
CA HIS A 111 -5.71 2.29 4.93
C HIS A 111 -7.14 2.54 4.44
N ALA A 112 -7.32 2.87 3.16
CA ALA A 112 -8.64 2.96 2.57
C ALA A 112 -9.38 1.61 2.60
N LEU A 113 -8.68 0.51 2.28
CA LEU A 113 -9.26 -0.84 2.35
C LEU A 113 -9.60 -1.25 3.80
N VAL A 114 -8.67 -1.04 4.73
CA VAL A 114 -8.89 -1.34 6.15
C VAL A 114 -10.02 -0.49 6.72
N GLY A 115 -10.03 0.81 6.42
CA GLY A 115 -11.12 1.71 6.81
C GLY A 115 -12.46 1.25 6.24
N GLY A 116 -12.48 0.86 4.96
CA GLY A 116 -13.65 0.30 4.32
C GLY A 116 -14.17 -0.96 5.01
N LEU A 117 -13.25 -1.90 5.34
CA LEU A 117 -13.60 -3.13 6.04
C LEU A 117 -14.16 -2.86 7.44
N VAL A 118 -13.50 -1.99 8.20
CA VAL A 118 -13.96 -1.55 9.54
C VAL A 118 -15.32 -0.85 9.47
N GLY A 119 -15.51 0.06 8.51
CA GLY A 119 -16.76 0.80 8.36
C GLY A 119 -17.95 -0.08 8.01
N ALA A 120 -17.79 -1.02 7.07
CA ALA A 120 -18.83 -1.98 6.71
C ALA A 120 -19.14 -2.95 7.86
N ALA A 121 -18.12 -3.41 8.60
CA ALA A 121 -18.30 -4.27 9.78
C ALA A 121 -19.05 -3.56 10.90
N ILE A 122 -18.71 -2.29 11.19
CA ILE A 122 -19.43 -1.47 12.19
C ILE A 122 -20.88 -1.24 11.78
N ALA A 123 -21.14 -0.98 10.50
CA ALA A 123 -22.50 -0.79 9.98
C ALA A 123 -23.35 -2.04 10.18
N LYS A 124 -22.77 -3.24 10.05
CA LYS A 124 -23.48 -4.52 10.24
C LYS A 124 -23.64 -4.93 11.70
N ALA A 125 -22.53 -4.92 12.45
CA ALA A 125 -22.46 -5.59 13.75
C ALA A 125 -21.99 -4.66 14.91
N GLY A 126 -21.81 -3.37 14.63
CA GLY A 126 -21.25 -2.45 15.61
C GLY A 126 -19.75 -2.70 15.88
N ILE A 127 -19.20 -2.03 16.89
CA ILE A 127 -17.79 -2.12 17.25
C ILE A 127 -17.39 -3.54 17.69
N GLY A 128 -18.34 -4.32 18.24
CA GLY A 128 -18.11 -5.70 18.68
C GLY A 128 -17.73 -6.67 17.55
N GLY A 129 -18.01 -6.31 16.29
CA GLY A 129 -17.59 -7.07 15.12
C GLY A 129 -16.10 -6.90 14.72
N LEU A 130 -15.34 -6.06 15.44
CA LEU A 130 -13.93 -5.80 15.17
C LEU A 130 -13.03 -6.66 16.08
N ILE A 131 -11.94 -7.16 15.50
CA ILE A 131 -10.86 -7.80 16.27
C ILE A 131 -9.91 -6.70 16.75
N SER A 132 -10.10 -6.25 18.01
CA SER A 132 -9.39 -5.10 18.57
C SER A 132 -7.86 -5.21 18.44
N SER A 133 -7.28 -6.40 18.65
CA SER A 133 -5.83 -6.62 18.55
C SER A 133 -5.29 -6.37 17.14
N GLY A 134 -6.02 -6.80 16.13
CA GLY A 134 -5.64 -6.58 14.72
C GLY A 134 -5.77 -5.12 14.31
N VAL A 135 -6.89 -4.48 14.67
CA VAL A 135 -7.12 -3.06 14.38
C VAL A 135 -6.08 -2.19 15.08
N LEU A 136 -5.79 -2.43 16.36
CA LEU A 136 -4.75 -1.69 17.10
C LEU A 136 -3.36 -1.88 16.51
N LYS A 137 -3.03 -3.10 16.05
CA LYS A 137 -1.78 -3.37 15.36
C LYS A 137 -1.65 -2.52 14.10
N ILE A 138 -2.70 -2.44 13.27
CA ILE A 138 -2.71 -1.61 12.06
C ILE A 138 -2.54 -0.12 12.42
N ILE A 139 -3.30 0.37 13.41
CA ILE A 139 -3.21 1.76 13.87
C ILE A 139 -1.79 2.09 14.38
N ALA A 140 -1.17 1.21 15.15
CA ALA A 140 0.21 1.41 15.62
C ALA A 140 1.19 1.57 14.44
N PHE A 141 1.04 0.75 13.40
CA PHE A 141 1.93 0.79 12.23
C PHE A 141 1.67 1.99 11.29
N ILE A 142 0.55 2.73 11.46
CA ILE A 142 0.38 4.05 10.81
C ILE A 142 1.52 4.99 11.19
N PHE A 143 1.97 4.92 12.44
CA PHE A 143 3.05 5.76 13.00
C PHE A 143 4.43 5.08 12.90
N ILE A 144 4.49 3.77 13.19
CA ILE A 144 5.75 3.02 13.23
C ILE A 144 6.40 2.92 11.85
N ALA A 145 5.64 2.60 10.80
CA ALA A 145 6.20 2.40 9.46
C ALA A 145 6.85 3.67 8.86
N PRO A 146 6.21 4.86 8.88
CA PRO A 146 6.87 6.07 8.42
C PRO A 146 8.06 6.49 9.30
N LEU A 147 7.99 6.25 10.62
CA LEU A 147 9.10 6.51 11.53
C LEU A 147 10.31 5.61 11.23
N LEU A 148 10.09 4.32 11.03
CA LEU A 148 11.15 3.39 10.61
C LEU A 148 11.74 3.80 9.27
N GLY A 149 10.89 4.11 8.27
CA GLY A 149 11.36 4.63 6.99
C GLY A 149 12.23 5.88 7.15
N PHE A 150 11.80 6.83 7.99
CA PHE A 150 12.53 8.07 8.30
C PHE A 150 13.90 7.78 8.93
N LEU A 151 13.94 6.95 9.96
CA LEU A 151 15.15 6.62 10.68
C LEU A 151 16.14 5.83 9.83
N ILE A 152 15.67 4.77 9.15
CA ILE A 152 16.53 3.92 8.32
C ILE A 152 17.02 4.68 7.09
N GLY A 153 16.12 5.39 6.38
CA GLY A 153 16.52 6.22 5.24
C GLY A 153 17.52 7.31 5.60
N GLY A 154 17.27 7.99 6.74
CA GLY A 154 18.19 8.99 7.29
C GLY A 154 19.56 8.41 7.67
N ALA A 155 19.56 7.31 8.40
CA ALA A 155 20.81 6.62 8.80
C ALA A 155 21.63 6.17 7.58
N LEU A 156 20.97 5.55 6.58
CA LEU A 156 21.63 5.17 5.33
C LEU A 156 22.24 6.38 4.61
N MET A 157 21.52 7.52 4.60
CA MET A 157 22.04 8.73 3.97
C MET A 157 23.28 9.29 4.69
N VAL A 158 23.31 9.23 6.02
CA VAL A 158 24.50 9.61 6.81
C VAL A 158 25.67 8.68 6.49
N ILE A 159 25.44 7.37 6.53
CA ILE A 159 26.46 6.35 6.21
C ILE A 159 27.03 6.57 4.80
N VAL A 160 26.14 6.70 3.80
CA VAL A 160 26.55 6.95 2.40
C VAL A 160 27.34 8.25 2.27
N SER A 161 26.91 9.31 2.96
CA SER A 161 27.62 10.60 2.94
C SER A 161 29.02 10.48 3.52
N TRP A 162 29.19 9.69 4.57
CA TRP A 162 30.48 9.45 5.20
C TRP A 162 31.42 8.60 4.33
N ILE A 163 30.91 7.51 3.74
CA ILE A 163 31.67 6.65 2.82
C ILE A 163 32.13 7.43 1.58
N CYS A 164 31.29 8.29 1.05
CA CYS A 164 31.53 9.01 -0.20
C CYS A 164 32.17 10.40 0.00
N ARG A 165 32.57 10.76 1.22
CA ARG A 165 33.05 12.14 1.53
C ARG A 165 34.22 12.57 0.67
N ASP A 166 35.15 11.65 0.36
CA ASP A 166 36.38 11.90 -0.40
C ASP A 166 36.22 11.61 -1.91
N MET A 167 35.01 11.24 -2.35
CA MET A 167 34.73 10.93 -3.75
C MET A 167 34.25 12.17 -4.51
N ALA A 168 34.72 12.32 -5.75
CA ALA A 168 34.22 13.38 -6.63
C ALA A 168 32.70 13.21 -6.88
N PRO A 169 31.88 14.29 -6.79
CA PRO A 169 30.43 14.23 -6.92
C PRO A 169 29.94 13.50 -8.18
N ARG A 170 30.62 13.70 -9.32
CA ARG A 170 30.27 13.01 -10.59
C ARG A 170 30.44 11.49 -10.51
N LYS A 171 31.44 11.00 -9.78
CA LYS A 171 31.65 9.55 -9.56
C LYS A 171 30.54 8.99 -8.68
N VAL A 172 30.20 9.70 -7.61
CA VAL A 172 29.09 9.33 -6.71
C VAL A 172 27.80 9.21 -7.50
N ASP A 173 27.40 10.24 -8.24
CA ASP A 173 26.16 10.23 -9.03
C ASP A 173 26.13 9.08 -10.04
N LYS A 174 27.27 8.79 -10.74
CA LYS A 174 27.36 7.68 -11.70
C LYS A 174 27.13 6.31 -11.05
N HIS A 175 27.70 6.06 -9.87
CA HIS A 175 27.52 4.79 -9.17
C HIS A 175 26.10 4.67 -8.58
N PHE A 176 25.64 5.73 -7.91
CA PHE A 176 24.31 5.73 -7.29
C PHE A 176 23.17 5.71 -8.28
N ARG A 177 23.38 6.11 -9.53
CA ARG A 177 22.40 5.88 -10.60
C ARG A 177 22.09 4.40 -10.79
N ARG A 178 23.09 3.51 -10.72
CA ARG A 178 22.91 2.05 -10.82
C ARG A 178 22.33 1.47 -9.53
N PHE A 179 22.85 1.87 -8.38
CA PHE A 179 22.36 1.41 -7.09
C PHE A 179 20.90 1.83 -6.84
N GLN A 180 20.49 2.97 -7.35
CA GLN A 180 19.10 3.42 -7.24
C GLN A 180 18.15 2.54 -8.06
N LEU A 181 18.56 1.97 -9.18
CA LEU A 181 17.77 0.96 -9.90
C LEU A 181 17.51 -0.27 -9.03
N LEU A 182 18.55 -0.77 -8.35
CA LEU A 182 18.43 -1.92 -7.46
C LEU A 182 17.54 -1.62 -6.25
N SER A 183 17.74 -0.46 -5.61
CA SER A 183 16.91 -0.07 -4.46
C SER A 183 15.45 0.20 -4.85
N ALA A 184 15.20 0.72 -6.05
CA ALA A 184 13.84 0.88 -6.57
C ALA A 184 13.19 -0.47 -6.88
N ALA A 185 13.95 -1.45 -7.39
CA ALA A 185 13.49 -2.82 -7.57
C ALA A 185 13.14 -3.46 -6.22
N ALA A 186 14.03 -3.36 -5.23
CA ALA A 186 13.80 -3.87 -3.88
C ALA A 186 12.56 -3.22 -3.23
N TYR A 187 12.40 -1.89 -3.40
CA TYR A 187 11.21 -1.20 -2.91
C TYR A 187 9.93 -1.71 -3.59
N SER A 188 9.95 -1.88 -4.92
CA SER A 188 8.80 -2.41 -5.66
C SER A 188 8.47 -3.85 -5.26
N LEU A 189 9.47 -4.70 -5.03
CA LEU A 189 9.26 -6.04 -4.46
C LEU A 189 8.54 -5.97 -3.11
N GLY A 190 9.03 -5.13 -2.19
CA GLY A 190 8.37 -4.95 -0.89
C GLY A 190 6.97 -4.35 -1.00
N HIS A 191 6.75 -3.43 -1.94
CA HIS A 191 5.46 -2.83 -2.23
C HIS A 191 4.46 -3.88 -2.73
N GLY A 192 4.78 -4.62 -3.80
CA GLY A 192 3.95 -5.72 -4.30
C GLY A 192 3.69 -6.78 -3.23
N GLY A 193 4.75 -7.20 -2.52
CA GLY A 193 4.68 -8.21 -1.49
C GLY A 193 3.83 -7.86 -0.27
N ASN A 194 3.64 -6.58 0.04
CA ASN A 194 2.75 -6.15 1.11
C ASN A 194 1.34 -5.82 0.60
N ASP A 195 1.24 -5.09 -0.52
CA ASP A 195 -0.04 -4.51 -0.93
C ASP A 195 -0.96 -5.49 -1.66
N ALA A 196 -0.46 -6.34 -2.57
CA ALA A 196 -1.28 -7.35 -3.23
C ALA A 196 -1.88 -8.35 -2.21
N GLN A 197 -1.14 -8.66 -1.14
CA GLN A 197 -1.62 -9.58 -0.11
C GLN A 197 -2.88 -9.09 0.63
N LYS A 198 -3.15 -7.80 0.65
CA LYS A 198 -4.36 -7.25 1.29
C LYS A 198 -5.60 -7.63 0.51
N THR A 199 -5.56 -7.50 -0.81
CA THR A 199 -6.64 -7.92 -1.71
C THR A 199 -6.79 -9.43 -1.72
N ILE A 200 -5.68 -10.18 -1.69
CA ILE A 200 -5.69 -11.64 -1.53
C ILE A 200 -6.46 -12.02 -0.26
N GLY A 201 -6.20 -11.35 0.86
CA GLY A 201 -6.92 -11.57 2.13
C GLY A 201 -8.42 -11.30 2.04
N ILE A 202 -8.83 -10.25 1.31
CA ILE A 202 -10.26 -9.94 1.07
C ILE A 202 -10.93 -11.01 0.22
N ILE A 203 -10.31 -11.43 -0.88
CA ILE A 203 -10.88 -12.50 -1.73
C ILE A 203 -10.95 -13.80 -0.94
N TRP A 204 -9.93 -14.13 -0.16
CA TRP A 204 -9.95 -15.32 0.67
C TRP A 204 -11.07 -15.28 1.72
N MET A 205 -11.28 -14.16 2.38
CA MET A 205 -12.38 -13.93 3.31
C MET A 205 -13.75 -14.12 2.61
N LEU A 206 -13.90 -13.62 1.37
CA LEU A 206 -15.10 -13.83 0.55
C LEU A 206 -15.33 -15.31 0.24
N LEU A 207 -14.28 -16.04 -0.16
CA LEU A 207 -14.39 -17.47 -0.48
C LEU A 207 -14.76 -18.31 0.76
N ILE A 208 -14.24 -17.96 1.93
CA ILE A 208 -14.62 -18.58 3.20
C ILE A 208 -16.09 -18.31 3.51
N ALA A 209 -16.53 -17.04 3.41
CA ALA A 209 -17.92 -16.67 3.66
C ALA A 209 -18.91 -17.33 2.68
N ALA A 210 -18.48 -17.63 1.46
CA ALA A 210 -19.26 -18.35 0.46
C ALA A 210 -19.23 -19.89 0.62
N GLY A 211 -18.49 -20.42 1.61
CA GLY A 211 -18.32 -21.86 1.81
C GLY A 211 -17.48 -22.55 0.73
N MET A 212 -16.72 -21.77 -0.07
CA MET A 212 -15.88 -22.28 -1.16
C MET A 212 -14.43 -22.54 -0.71
N SER A 213 -14.08 -22.15 0.53
CA SER A 213 -12.79 -22.41 1.17
C SER A 213 -12.99 -22.43 2.69
N THR A 214 -12.04 -23.03 3.40
CA THR A 214 -12.03 -22.99 4.87
C THR A 214 -10.88 -22.15 5.40
N SER A 215 -10.96 -21.78 6.67
CA SER A 215 -9.89 -20.99 7.32
C SER A 215 -8.57 -21.77 7.49
N GLN A 216 -8.59 -23.08 7.27
CA GLN A 216 -7.42 -23.97 7.34
C GLN A 216 -6.82 -24.26 5.97
N ASP A 217 -7.55 -23.97 4.88
CA ASP A 217 -7.09 -24.21 3.52
C ASP A 217 -5.97 -23.26 3.13
N HIS A 218 -5.16 -23.70 2.18
CA HIS A 218 -4.25 -22.79 1.49
C HIS A 218 -5.03 -21.84 0.57
N ILE A 219 -4.60 -20.59 0.52
CA ILE A 219 -5.17 -19.60 -0.40
C ILE A 219 -4.97 -20.11 -1.84
N PRO A 220 -6.02 -20.19 -2.67
CA PRO A 220 -5.89 -20.69 -4.02
C PRO A 220 -4.88 -19.91 -4.86
N SER A 221 -4.00 -20.61 -5.59
CA SER A 221 -2.93 -19.98 -6.38
C SER A 221 -3.44 -18.99 -7.44
N TRP A 222 -4.65 -19.22 -7.99
CA TRP A 222 -5.25 -18.30 -8.94
C TRP A 222 -5.60 -16.96 -8.30
N VAL A 223 -6.00 -16.91 -7.02
CA VAL A 223 -6.25 -15.68 -6.28
C VAL A 223 -4.94 -14.89 -6.16
N VAL A 224 -3.89 -15.57 -5.73
CA VAL A 224 -2.57 -14.95 -5.55
C VAL A 224 -2.05 -14.41 -6.87
N PHE A 225 -2.06 -15.23 -7.93
CA PHE A 225 -1.58 -14.83 -9.26
C PHE A 225 -2.39 -13.65 -9.84
N SER A 226 -3.72 -13.69 -9.73
CA SER A 226 -4.58 -12.61 -10.28
C SER A 226 -4.38 -11.28 -9.56
N CYS A 227 -4.20 -11.27 -8.22
CA CYS A 227 -3.94 -10.05 -7.48
C CYS A 227 -2.58 -9.44 -7.84
N TYR A 228 -1.50 -10.22 -7.82
CA TYR A 228 -0.19 -9.70 -8.25
C TYR A 228 -0.20 -9.20 -9.69
N SER A 229 -0.96 -9.86 -10.58
CA SER A 229 -1.13 -9.42 -11.97
C SER A 229 -1.91 -8.11 -12.06
N ALA A 230 -3.04 -8.00 -11.36
CA ALA A 230 -3.86 -6.79 -11.34
C ALA A 230 -3.07 -5.58 -10.81
N MET A 231 -2.36 -5.76 -9.70
CA MET A 231 -1.50 -4.73 -9.12
C MET A 231 -0.36 -4.33 -10.05
N GLY A 232 0.33 -5.30 -10.66
CA GLY A 232 1.40 -5.03 -11.63
C GLY A 232 0.87 -4.25 -12.84
N LEU A 233 -0.25 -4.67 -13.42
CA LEU A 233 -0.91 -3.97 -14.52
C LEU A 233 -1.30 -2.54 -14.10
N GLY A 234 -1.91 -2.35 -12.94
CA GLY A 234 -2.26 -1.02 -12.42
C GLY A 234 -1.04 -0.11 -12.33
N THR A 235 0.09 -0.62 -11.84
CA THR A 235 1.35 0.13 -11.72
C THR A 235 1.85 0.64 -13.06
N MET A 236 1.63 -0.09 -14.18
CA MET A 236 2.06 0.33 -15.51
C MET A 236 1.39 1.61 -16.00
N PHE A 237 0.18 1.92 -15.55
CA PHE A 237 -0.50 3.17 -15.91
C PHE A 237 0.01 4.39 -15.15
N GLY A 238 0.54 4.20 -13.94
CA GLY A 238 1.21 5.21 -13.12
C GLY A 238 0.30 6.31 -12.57
N GLY A 239 0.41 6.60 -11.28
CA GLY A 239 -0.29 7.68 -10.60
C GLY A 239 0.41 9.05 -10.76
N TRP A 240 0.51 9.60 -11.97
CA TRP A 240 1.36 10.76 -12.29
C TRP A 240 1.09 12.02 -11.46
N ARG A 241 -0.15 12.24 -11.02
CA ARG A 241 -0.51 13.36 -10.15
C ARG A 241 0.17 13.24 -8.79
N ILE A 242 0.18 12.02 -8.23
CA ILE A 242 0.80 11.71 -6.94
C ILE A 242 2.33 11.68 -7.06
N VAL A 243 2.87 11.16 -8.17
CA VAL A 243 4.33 11.16 -8.47
C VAL A 243 4.90 12.57 -8.38
N LYS A 244 4.20 13.56 -8.94
CA LYS A 244 4.63 14.97 -8.88
C LYS A 244 4.70 15.50 -7.44
N THR A 245 3.76 15.11 -6.59
CA THR A 245 3.74 15.52 -5.18
C THR A 245 4.87 14.89 -4.41
N MET A 246 5.06 13.57 -4.50
CA MET A 246 6.04 12.84 -3.71
C MET A 246 7.47 13.07 -4.19
N GLY A 247 7.70 13.09 -5.50
CA GLY A 247 9.05 13.18 -6.07
C GLY A 247 9.68 14.58 -5.97
N ASN A 248 8.87 15.66 -5.96
CA ASN A 248 9.39 17.01 -6.11
C ASN A 248 8.97 17.99 -5.01
N ARG A 249 7.90 17.69 -4.25
CA ARG A 249 7.33 18.67 -3.30
C ARG A 249 7.80 18.47 -1.87
N ILE A 250 8.23 17.27 -1.45
CA ILE A 250 8.67 16.99 -0.06
C ILE A 250 10.10 17.51 0.15
N THR A 251 11.04 17.05 -0.67
CA THR A 251 12.45 17.50 -0.65
C THR A 251 13.08 17.33 -2.03
N LYS A 252 14.21 18.01 -2.28
CA LYS A 252 14.98 17.81 -3.52
C LYS A 252 15.80 16.54 -3.42
N LEU A 253 15.53 15.57 -4.29
CA LEU A 253 16.26 14.31 -4.40
C LEU A 253 17.37 14.39 -5.45
N ASN A 254 18.45 13.67 -5.20
CA ASN A 254 19.49 13.26 -6.16
C ASN A 254 19.68 11.75 -6.06
N GLN A 255 20.57 11.16 -6.87
CA GLN A 255 20.73 9.71 -6.95
C GLN A 255 21.05 9.05 -5.61
N PRO A 256 22.05 9.49 -4.81
CA PRO A 256 22.30 8.92 -3.49
C PRO A 256 21.11 9.00 -2.54
N ARG A 257 20.40 10.13 -2.54
CA ARG A 257 19.19 10.30 -1.71
C ARG A 257 18.05 9.40 -2.14
N GLY A 258 17.82 9.28 -3.45
CA GLY A 258 16.83 8.35 -4.00
C GLY A 258 17.15 6.91 -3.64
N PHE A 259 18.42 6.52 -3.74
CA PHE A 259 18.89 5.21 -3.30
C PHE A 259 18.60 4.97 -1.82
N CYS A 260 18.99 5.88 -0.93
CA CYS A 260 18.78 5.74 0.52
C CYS A 260 17.30 5.73 0.90
N ALA A 261 16.48 6.56 0.25
CA ALA A 261 15.03 6.57 0.50
C ALA A 261 14.37 5.25 0.09
N ASN A 262 14.67 4.75 -1.10
CA ASN A 262 14.15 3.46 -1.57
C ASN A 262 14.63 2.31 -0.70
N SER A 263 15.92 2.28 -0.35
CA SER A 263 16.48 1.23 0.51
C SER A 263 15.87 1.24 1.91
N GLY A 264 15.72 2.42 2.53
CA GLY A 264 15.07 2.55 3.83
C GLY A 264 13.61 2.10 3.80
N GLY A 265 12.89 2.48 2.74
CA GLY A 265 11.53 2.02 2.52
C GLY A 265 11.46 0.51 2.30
N ALA A 266 12.32 -0.05 1.44
CA ALA A 266 12.35 -1.50 1.16
C ALA A 266 12.62 -2.34 2.41
N ILE A 267 13.62 -1.96 3.21
CA ILE A 267 13.94 -2.64 4.47
C ILE A 267 12.71 -2.63 5.40
N THR A 268 12.05 -1.48 5.55
CA THR A 268 10.86 -1.35 6.38
C THR A 268 9.72 -2.25 5.88
N LEU A 269 9.49 -2.29 4.55
CA LEU A 269 8.43 -3.11 3.95
C LEU A 269 8.73 -4.61 4.10
N PHE A 270 9.96 -5.04 3.88
CA PHE A 270 10.35 -6.44 4.05
C PHE A 270 10.16 -6.91 5.49
N MET A 271 10.57 -6.09 6.47
CA MET A 271 10.36 -6.37 7.88
C MET A 271 8.87 -6.48 8.21
N ALA A 272 8.05 -5.53 7.76
CA ALA A 272 6.61 -5.53 8.01
C ALA A 272 5.93 -6.75 7.37
N THR A 273 6.28 -7.09 6.13
CA THR A 273 5.72 -8.24 5.40
C THR A 273 6.12 -9.57 6.06
N ALA A 274 7.37 -9.71 6.49
CA ALA A 274 7.85 -10.89 7.22
C ALA A 274 7.11 -11.09 8.56
N LEU A 275 6.75 -9.99 9.23
CA LEU A 275 5.94 -9.98 10.46
C LEU A 275 4.43 -10.12 10.21
N GLY A 276 4.00 -10.21 8.95
CA GLY A 276 2.59 -10.29 8.57
C GLY A 276 1.81 -9.01 8.89
N VAL A 277 2.47 -7.85 8.89
CA VAL A 277 1.82 -6.58 9.20
C VAL A 277 1.43 -5.86 7.91
N PRO A 278 0.13 -5.59 7.69
CA PRO A 278 -0.31 -4.74 6.60
C PRO A 278 0.09 -3.28 6.92
N VAL A 279 1.03 -2.74 6.17
CA VAL A 279 1.48 -1.35 6.34
C VAL A 279 1.14 -0.49 5.13
N SER A 280 1.19 0.82 5.32
CA SER A 280 1.11 1.79 4.23
C SER A 280 2.46 1.99 3.58
N THR A 281 2.58 1.58 2.35
CA THR A 281 3.76 1.80 1.52
C THR A 281 3.97 3.29 1.25
N THR A 282 2.89 4.06 1.06
CA THR A 282 2.92 5.53 0.91
C THR A 282 3.52 6.22 2.13
N HIS A 283 3.11 5.82 3.35
CA HIS A 283 3.64 6.39 4.59
C HIS A 283 5.12 6.05 4.75
N THR A 284 5.48 4.80 4.47
CA THR A 284 6.86 4.31 4.60
C THR A 284 7.82 5.08 3.72
N ILE A 285 7.52 5.22 2.42
CA ILE A 285 8.42 5.94 1.49
C ILE A 285 8.43 7.44 1.76
N THR A 286 7.29 8.03 2.15
CA THR A 286 7.22 9.44 2.53
C THR A 286 8.11 9.72 3.74
N GLY A 287 8.05 8.86 4.75
CA GLY A 287 8.96 8.89 5.90
C GLY A 287 10.42 8.81 5.48
N ALA A 288 10.77 7.84 4.64
CA ALA A 288 12.14 7.66 4.15
C ALA A 288 12.65 8.88 3.35
N ILE A 289 11.82 9.47 2.47
CA ILE A 289 12.15 10.69 1.74
C ILE A 289 12.39 11.87 2.70
N ALA A 290 11.54 12.03 3.71
CA ALA A 290 11.69 13.07 4.73
C ALA A 290 12.95 12.85 5.58
N GLY A 291 13.24 11.60 5.99
CA GLY A 291 14.42 11.23 6.74
C GLY A 291 15.71 11.57 6.00
N VAL A 292 15.80 11.15 4.74
CA VAL A 292 16.94 11.50 3.87
C VAL A 292 17.07 13.01 3.67
N GLY A 293 15.94 13.72 3.50
CA GLY A 293 15.93 15.18 3.36
C GLY A 293 16.46 15.90 4.59
N SER A 294 16.15 15.40 5.78
CA SER A 294 16.50 16.01 7.07
C SER A 294 17.97 15.91 7.41
N THR A 295 18.74 15.00 6.80
CA THR A 295 20.19 14.83 7.09
C THR A 295 21.04 16.05 6.78
N ARG A 296 20.55 16.98 5.94
CA ARG A 296 21.21 18.26 5.63
C ARG A 296 20.55 19.45 6.35
N GLY A 297 19.77 19.18 7.38
CA GLY A 297 19.04 20.15 8.18
C GLY A 297 17.52 20.08 7.94
N ALA A 298 16.77 20.18 9.01
CA ALA A 298 15.30 20.03 9.00
C ALA A 298 14.60 21.00 8.03
N ARG A 299 15.17 22.21 7.80
CA ARG A 299 14.64 23.21 6.85
C ARG A 299 14.66 22.77 5.37
N ARG A 300 15.36 21.69 5.03
CA ARG A 300 15.41 21.13 3.67
C ARG A 300 14.18 20.30 3.32
N VAL A 301 13.41 19.90 4.31
CA VAL A 301 12.10 19.25 4.14
C VAL A 301 11.02 20.31 4.18
N ARG A 302 10.10 20.26 3.24
CA ARG A 302 8.93 21.16 3.21
C ARG A 302 7.85 20.59 4.12
N TRP A 303 7.98 20.86 5.42
CA TRP A 303 7.09 20.33 6.46
C TRP A 303 5.62 20.68 6.27
N GLY A 304 5.31 21.82 5.62
CA GLY A 304 3.92 22.13 5.27
C GLY A 304 3.30 21.13 4.29
N VAL A 305 4.08 20.64 3.31
CA VAL A 305 3.64 19.57 2.39
C VAL A 305 3.53 18.25 3.15
N ALA A 306 4.54 17.91 3.96
CA ALA A 306 4.52 16.69 4.76
C ALA A 306 3.33 16.69 5.74
N GLY A 307 3.02 17.80 6.39
CA GLY A 307 1.85 17.96 7.26
C GLY A 307 0.52 17.75 6.52
N GLY A 308 0.38 18.31 5.30
CA GLY A 308 -0.79 18.05 4.46
C GLY A 308 -0.97 16.57 4.12
N ILE A 309 0.14 15.85 3.89
CA ILE A 309 0.12 14.39 3.66
C ILE A 309 -0.30 13.65 4.94
N VAL A 310 0.21 14.04 6.11
CA VAL A 310 -0.19 13.45 7.40
C VAL A 310 -1.69 13.64 7.66
N TRP A 311 -2.25 14.81 7.36
CA TRP A 311 -3.70 15.02 7.45
C TRP A 311 -4.49 14.08 6.53
N ALA A 312 -4.01 13.87 5.30
CA ALA A 312 -4.64 12.90 4.40
C ALA A 312 -4.60 11.47 4.99
N TRP A 313 -3.52 11.10 5.68
CA TRP A 313 -3.42 9.81 6.34
C TRP A 313 -4.45 9.63 7.46
N ILE A 314 -4.61 10.65 8.30
CA ILE A 314 -5.59 10.63 9.40
C ILE A 314 -7.02 10.51 8.87
N LEU A 315 -7.35 11.24 7.79
CA LEU A 315 -8.69 11.27 7.21
C LEU A 315 -9.02 10.01 6.39
N THR A 316 -8.03 9.27 5.91
CA THR A 316 -8.25 8.12 5.01
C THR A 316 -9.16 7.06 5.65
N ILE A 317 -8.85 6.61 6.88
CA ILE A 317 -9.64 5.56 7.54
C ILE A 317 -11.07 6.02 7.83
N PRO A 318 -11.32 7.17 8.48
CA PRO A 318 -12.69 7.63 8.75
C PRO A 318 -13.52 7.85 7.49
N CYS A 319 -12.92 8.48 6.46
CA CYS A 319 -13.65 8.78 5.23
C CYS A 319 -13.99 7.51 4.44
N SER A 320 -13.05 6.59 4.27
CA SER A 320 -13.32 5.31 3.61
C SER A 320 -14.30 4.45 4.40
N ALA A 321 -14.24 4.48 5.75
CA ALA A 321 -15.20 3.78 6.60
C ALA A 321 -16.62 4.33 6.44
N ALA A 322 -16.78 5.65 6.40
CA ALA A 322 -18.09 6.26 6.17
C ALA A 322 -18.67 5.90 4.79
N MET A 323 -17.82 5.95 3.74
CA MET A 323 -18.22 5.54 2.39
C MET A 323 -18.60 4.07 2.32
N ALA A 324 -17.85 3.21 3.00
CA ALA A 324 -18.14 1.78 3.06
C ALA A 324 -19.42 1.46 3.82
N ALA A 325 -19.69 2.14 4.92
CA ALA A 325 -20.95 2.01 5.65
C ALA A 325 -22.14 2.40 4.77
N ILE A 326 -22.05 3.53 4.06
CA ILE A 326 -23.09 3.96 3.11
C ILE A 326 -23.28 2.90 2.01
N ALA A 327 -22.18 2.43 1.41
CA ALA A 327 -22.23 1.41 0.36
C ALA A 327 -22.82 0.08 0.88
N TRP A 328 -22.55 -0.31 2.12
CA TRP A 328 -23.14 -1.47 2.76
C TRP A 328 -24.65 -1.34 2.91
N TYR A 329 -25.17 -0.18 3.39
CA TYR A 329 -26.59 0.08 3.49
C TYR A 329 -27.27 0.07 2.11
N LEU A 330 -26.67 0.73 1.11
CA LEU A 330 -27.21 0.74 -0.25
C LEU A 330 -27.20 -0.66 -0.89
N GLY A 331 -26.13 -1.44 -0.70
CA GLY A 331 -26.05 -2.82 -1.17
C GLY A 331 -27.18 -3.68 -0.63
N ARG A 332 -27.53 -3.54 0.65
CA ARG A 332 -28.65 -4.27 1.26
C ARG A 332 -30.04 -3.85 0.77
N LEU A 333 -30.17 -2.67 0.18
CA LEU A 333 -31.43 -2.19 -0.37
C LEU A 333 -31.63 -2.63 -1.84
N ILE A 334 -30.53 -2.89 -2.57
CA ILE A 334 -30.54 -3.12 -4.01
C ILE A 334 -30.33 -4.60 -4.36
N LEU A 335 -29.51 -5.29 -3.56
CA LEU A 335 -29.15 -6.71 -3.73
C LEU A 335 -29.89 -7.60 -2.73
#